data_b67dd2d9675d5ed1278d91d619dfe1cd
#
_entry.id   b67dd2d9675d5ed1278d91d619dfe1cd
#
_cell.length_a   1.000
_cell.length_b   1.000
_cell.length_c   1.000
_cell.angle_alpha   90.00
_cell.angle_beta   90.00
_cell.angle_gamma   90.00
#
_symmetry.space_group_name_H-M   'P 1'
#
loop_
_entity.id
_entity.type
_entity.pdbx_description
1 polymer ?
#
loop_
_entity_poly.entity_id
_entity_poly.type
_entity_poly.pdbx_seq_one_letter_code
_entity_poly.pdbx_strand_id
1 'polypeptide(L)'
;MNVLITGASGSGTTTLGKYVSDKLKWNFIDADDYYWLLTDPPYEKERDSNERIELILDEIRKNDSNVIAGSVMEWGKIIEDSFDLIAFLYLDTSIRVDRLKIREKANLSRIDPEFIKWASEYDTGPEYGRSYAKHKAWLAKRKCRVIRIEGDLTTEKRYQILLEAISKIRITFEGP
;
A
#
# COMPACT_ATOMS: atom_id res chain seq x y z
N MET A 1 -6.78 -15.43 -1.90
CA MET A 1 -7.22 -14.20 -1.19
C MET A 1 -6.20 -13.09 -1.38
N ASN A 2 -6.63 -11.91 -1.83
CA ASN A 2 -5.74 -10.78 -2.10
C ASN A 2 -6.05 -9.63 -1.15
N VAL A 3 -5.08 -9.24 -0.34
CA VAL A 3 -5.19 -8.14 0.63
C VAL A 3 -4.29 -7.00 0.22
N LEU A 4 -4.87 -5.83 -0.05
CA LEU A 4 -4.11 -4.61 -0.28
C LEU A 4 -3.93 -3.83 1.03
N ILE A 5 -2.70 -3.44 1.31
CA ILE A 5 -2.35 -2.51 2.39
C ILE A 5 -1.86 -1.22 1.75
N THR A 6 -2.66 -0.17 1.83
CA THR A 6 -2.39 1.11 1.16
C THR A 6 -2.44 2.29 2.12
N GLY A 7 -1.89 3.42 1.71
CA GLY A 7 -1.84 4.65 2.50
C GLY A 7 -0.87 5.65 1.92
N ALA A 8 -0.66 6.74 2.64
CA ALA A 8 0.35 7.74 2.28
C ALA A 8 1.77 7.21 2.48
N SER A 9 2.73 7.79 1.76
CA SER A 9 4.15 7.53 1.98
C SER A 9 4.52 7.74 3.46
N GLY A 10 5.28 6.83 4.04
CA GLY A 10 5.65 6.86 5.46
C GLY A 10 4.60 6.28 6.43
N SER A 11 3.42 5.86 5.97
CA SER A 11 2.40 5.25 6.84
C SER A 11 2.73 3.82 7.29
N GLY A 12 3.69 3.15 6.65
CA GLY A 12 4.19 1.82 7.03
C GLY A 12 3.51 0.66 6.30
N THR A 13 3.00 0.88 5.09
CA THR A 13 2.36 -0.16 4.25
C THR A 13 3.27 -1.35 4.01
N THR A 14 4.50 -1.12 3.53
CA THR A 14 5.49 -2.17 3.26
C THR A 14 5.89 -2.92 4.54
N THR A 15 6.08 -2.21 5.66
CA THR A 15 6.43 -2.82 6.94
C THR A 15 5.34 -3.77 7.42
N LEU A 16 4.07 -3.32 7.39
CA LEU A 16 2.95 -4.17 7.76
C LEU A 16 2.77 -5.32 6.77
N GLY A 17 2.90 -5.06 5.46
CA GLY A 17 2.78 -6.07 4.42
C GLY A 17 3.75 -7.23 4.60
N LYS A 18 5.03 -6.95 4.80
CA LYS A 18 6.07 -7.96 5.09
C LYS A 18 5.76 -8.73 6.37
N TYR A 19 5.34 -8.02 7.43
CA TYR A 19 4.99 -8.67 8.69
C TYR A 19 3.81 -9.64 8.54
N VAL A 20 2.75 -9.25 7.83
CA VAL A 20 1.58 -10.09 7.56
C VAL A 20 1.97 -11.31 6.72
N SER A 21 2.76 -11.10 5.67
CA SER A 21 3.30 -12.16 4.82
C SER A 21 4.07 -13.20 5.64
N ASP A 22 4.97 -12.76 6.51
CA ASP A 22 5.75 -13.64 7.37
C ASP A 22 4.88 -14.46 8.33
N LYS A 23 3.88 -13.83 8.95
CA LYS A 23 2.98 -14.48 9.92
C LYS A 23 2.02 -15.47 9.27
N LEU A 24 1.47 -15.13 8.11
CA LEU A 24 0.47 -15.95 7.42
C LEU A 24 1.07 -16.88 6.36
N LYS A 25 2.35 -16.74 6.03
CA LYS A 25 3.04 -17.43 4.95
C LYS A 25 2.40 -17.17 3.58
N TRP A 26 1.95 -15.94 3.39
CA TRP A 26 1.37 -15.47 2.14
C TRP A 26 2.44 -14.82 1.25
N ASN A 27 2.20 -14.80 -0.06
CA ASN A 27 3.08 -14.10 -0.98
C ASN A 27 3.05 -12.58 -0.73
N PHE A 28 4.23 -11.95 -0.68
CA PHE A 28 4.37 -10.50 -0.50
C PHE A 28 4.67 -9.84 -1.84
N ILE A 29 3.92 -8.79 -2.16
CA ILE A 29 4.07 -7.99 -3.37
C ILE A 29 4.20 -6.52 -2.96
N ASP A 30 5.34 -5.89 -3.29
CA ASP A 30 5.47 -4.42 -3.18
C ASP A 30 5.05 -3.79 -4.52
N ALA A 31 4.02 -2.95 -4.50
CA ALA A 31 3.52 -2.31 -5.71
C ALA A 31 4.57 -1.39 -6.35
N ASP A 32 5.49 -0.83 -5.56
CA ASP A 32 6.55 0.04 -6.07
C ASP A 32 7.55 -0.74 -6.95
N ASP A 33 7.77 -2.05 -6.74
CA ASP A 33 8.62 -2.90 -7.59
C ASP A 33 8.02 -3.08 -9.01
N TYR A 34 6.71 -2.91 -9.15
CA TYR A 34 6.01 -2.97 -10.44
C TYR A 34 5.83 -1.59 -11.07
N TYR A 35 5.74 -0.55 -10.26
CA TYR A 35 5.58 0.82 -10.74
C TYR A 35 6.86 1.38 -11.33
N TRP A 36 7.99 1.16 -10.65
CA TRP A 36 9.27 1.72 -11.05
C TRP A 36 10.14 0.73 -11.81
N LEU A 37 10.88 1.22 -12.81
CA LEU A 37 11.98 0.48 -13.39
C LEU A 37 13.19 0.51 -12.44
N LEU A 38 14.02 -0.52 -12.51
CA LEU A 38 15.28 -0.53 -11.77
C LEU A 38 16.22 0.50 -12.41
N THR A 39 16.49 1.57 -11.68
CA THR A 39 17.40 2.65 -12.06
C THR A 39 18.37 2.97 -10.93
N ASP A 40 19.46 3.62 -11.21
CA ASP A 40 20.39 4.18 -10.23
C ASP A 40 20.56 5.68 -10.55
N PRO A 41 20.04 6.59 -9.71
CA PRO A 41 19.32 6.32 -8.45
C PRO A 41 17.93 5.68 -8.67
N PRO A 42 17.35 5.05 -7.63
CA PRO A 42 16.06 4.39 -7.72
C PRO A 42 14.90 5.40 -7.84
N TYR A 43 13.75 4.94 -8.36
CA TYR A 43 12.49 5.70 -8.45
C TYR A 43 12.52 6.87 -9.45
N GLU A 44 13.36 6.82 -10.48
CA GLU A 44 13.44 7.88 -11.50
C GLU A 44 12.58 7.62 -12.73
N LYS A 45 12.33 6.35 -13.05
CA LYS A 45 11.64 6.01 -14.29
C LYS A 45 10.46 5.08 -14.02
N GLU A 46 9.27 5.53 -14.40
CA GLU A 46 8.05 4.72 -14.31
C GLU A 46 8.04 3.63 -15.39
N ARG A 47 7.52 2.46 -15.02
CA ARG A 47 7.22 1.38 -15.97
C ARG A 47 5.96 1.74 -16.76
N ASP A 48 5.86 1.27 -18.01
CA ASP A 48 4.64 1.39 -18.81
C ASP A 48 3.42 0.85 -18.05
N SER A 49 2.29 1.55 -18.18
CA SER A 49 1.10 1.26 -17.40
C SER A 49 0.51 -0.12 -17.69
N ASN A 50 0.53 -0.58 -18.94
CA ASN A 50 0.02 -1.91 -19.30
C ASN A 50 0.96 -3.00 -18.81
N GLU A 51 2.28 -2.80 -19.01
CA GLU A 51 3.31 -3.74 -18.55
C GLU A 51 3.23 -3.96 -17.03
N ARG A 52 3.13 -2.89 -16.22
CA ARG A 52 3.05 -3.05 -14.75
C ARG A 52 1.80 -3.77 -14.29
N ILE A 53 0.65 -3.55 -14.99
CA ILE A 53 -0.61 -4.23 -14.68
C ILE A 53 -0.51 -5.71 -15.01
N GLU A 54 0.02 -6.07 -16.18
CA GLU A 54 0.22 -7.47 -16.57
C GLU A 54 1.13 -8.20 -15.59
N LEU A 55 2.29 -7.62 -15.27
CA LEU A 55 3.25 -8.23 -14.37
C LEU A 55 2.69 -8.46 -12.96
N ILE A 56 2.01 -7.48 -12.37
CA ILE A 56 1.46 -7.63 -11.02
C ILE A 56 0.29 -8.61 -10.98
N LEU A 57 -0.56 -8.64 -12.01
CA LEU A 57 -1.64 -9.61 -12.11
C LEU A 57 -1.12 -11.04 -12.28
N ASP A 58 -0.06 -11.22 -13.07
CA ASP A 58 0.59 -12.51 -13.24
C ASP A 58 1.20 -13.00 -11.92
N GLU A 59 1.79 -12.09 -11.13
CA GLU A 59 2.31 -12.45 -9.82
C GLU A 59 1.20 -12.83 -8.83
N ILE A 60 0.10 -12.08 -8.82
CA ILE A 60 -1.08 -12.39 -8.00
C ILE A 60 -1.65 -13.77 -8.32
N ARG A 61 -1.70 -14.16 -9.59
CA ARG A 61 -2.27 -15.45 -10.04
C ARG A 61 -1.44 -16.67 -9.67
N LYS A 62 -0.15 -16.51 -9.41
CA LYS A 62 0.75 -17.62 -9.05
C LYS A 62 0.51 -18.16 -7.64
N ASN A 63 -0.18 -17.41 -6.79
CA ASN A 63 -0.34 -17.74 -5.39
C ASN A 63 -1.81 -17.60 -4.95
N ASP A 64 -2.27 -18.52 -4.12
CA ASP A 64 -3.65 -18.52 -3.60
C ASP A 64 -3.94 -17.36 -2.64
N SER A 65 -2.89 -16.83 -2.00
CA SER A 65 -3.02 -15.74 -1.03
C SER A 65 -1.87 -14.77 -1.14
N ASN A 66 -2.22 -13.49 -1.29
CA ASN A 66 -1.27 -12.41 -1.51
C ASN A 66 -1.51 -11.23 -0.55
N VAL A 67 -0.42 -10.63 -0.11
CA VAL A 67 -0.41 -9.33 0.56
C VAL A 67 0.29 -8.34 -0.35
N ILE A 68 -0.45 -7.37 -0.84
CA ILE A 68 0.04 -6.31 -1.71
C ILE A 68 0.23 -5.04 -0.86
N ALA A 69 1.40 -4.45 -0.86
CA ALA A 69 1.68 -3.19 -0.17
C ALA A 69 1.94 -2.06 -1.16
N GLY A 70 1.46 -0.86 -0.86
CA GLY A 70 1.66 0.31 -1.70
C GLY A 70 0.38 0.87 -2.29
N SER A 71 0.47 1.64 -3.37
CA SER A 71 -0.69 2.25 -4.02
C SER A 71 -0.86 1.72 -5.44
N VAL A 72 -2.04 1.22 -5.72
CA VAL A 72 -2.48 0.82 -7.06
C VAL A 72 -3.61 1.73 -7.57
N MET A 73 -3.77 2.88 -6.95
CA MET A 73 -4.76 3.89 -7.36
C MET A 73 -4.44 4.36 -8.78
N GLU A 74 -5.47 4.42 -9.63
CA GLU A 74 -5.36 4.80 -11.04
C GLU A 74 -4.59 3.79 -11.94
N TRP A 75 -4.38 2.55 -11.46
CA TRP A 75 -3.79 1.49 -12.29
C TRP A 75 -4.82 0.79 -13.19
N GLY A 76 -6.08 1.13 -13.05
CA GLY A 76 -7.16 0.56 -13.84
C GLY A 76 -7.98 -0.49 -13.09
N LYS A 77 -9.22 -0.61 -13.54
CA LYS A 77 -10.26 -1.36 -12.83
C LYS A 77 -9.91 -2.84 -12.62
N ILE A 78 -9.16 -3.45 -13.51
CA ILE A 78 -8.83 -4.87 -13.43
C ILE A 78 -7.98 -5.20 -12.19
N ILE A 79 -7.01 -4.34 -11.86
CA ILE A 79 -6.21 -4.51 -10.64
C ILE A 79 -6.94 -3.95 -9.42
N GLU A 80 -7.63 -2.83 -9.56
CA GLU A 80 -8.32 -2.17 -8.46
C GLU A 80 -9.49 -2.98 -7.89
N ASP A 81 -10.12 -3.84 -8.70
CA ASP A 81 -11.22 -4.73 -8.32
C ASP A 81 -10.75 -6.17 -7.99
N SER A 82 -9.44 -6.46 -7.98
CA SER A 82 -8.88 -7.79 -7.71
C SER A 82 -8.69 -8.13 -6.22
N PHE A 83 -8.99 -7.20 -5.33
CA PHE A 83 -8.79 -7.36 -3.89
C PHE A 83 -10.05 -7.85 -3.17
N ASP A 84 -9.85 -8.72 -2.17
CA ASP A 84 -10.89 -9.18 -1.24
C ASP A 84 -11.00 -8.27 -0.02
N LEU A 85 -9.89 -7.62 0.35
CA LEU A 85 -9.79 -6.70 1.49
C LEU A 85 -8.80 -5.59 1.19
N ILE A 86 -9.15 -4.37 1.56
CA ILE A 86 -8.23 -3.23 1.54
C ILE A 86 -8.09 -2.70 2.97
N ALA A 87 -6.85 -2.64 3.46
CA ALA A 87 -6.48 -1.95 4.68
C ALA A 87 -5.85 -0.60 4.36
N PHE A 88 -6.55 0.47 4.67
CA PHE A 88 -6.05 1.83 4.50
C PHE A 88 -5.39 2.31 5.78
N LEU A 89 -4.07 2.55 5.72
CA LEU A 89 -3.30 3.09 6.84
C LEU A 89 -3.33 4.61 6.82
N TYR A 90 -3.86 5.21 7.88
CA TYR A 90 -3.78 6.64 8.09
C TYR A 90 -2.90 6.98 9.28
N LEU A 91 -1.93 7.83 9.06
CA LEU A 91 -0.99 8.30 10.06
C LEU A 91 -0.78 9.80 9.86
N ASP A 92 -0.70 10.54 10.95
CA ASP A 92 -0.46 11.98 10.95
C ASP A 92 0.74 12.37 10.08
N THR A 93 0.60 13.50 9.37
CA THR A 93 1.60 13.99 8.43
C THR A 93 2.96 14.21 9.10
N SER A 94 3.00 14.79 10.31
CA SER A 94 4.26 15.06 11.01
C SER A 94 5.04 13.76 11.26
N ILE A 95 4.36 12.73 11.74
CA ILE A 95 4.97 11.42 12.02
C ILE A 95 5.45 10.74 10.73
N ARG A 96 4.66 10.82 9.65
CA ARG A 96 5.03 10.23 8.34
C ARG A 96 6.28 10.90 7.77
N VAL A 97 6.33 12.23 7.80
CA VAL A 97 7.44 13.02 7.29
C VAL A 97 8.74 12.72 8.06
N ASP A 98 8.68 12.61 9.38
CA ASP A 98 9.85 12.26 10.17
C ASP A 98 10.35 10.85 9.86
N ARG A 99 9.46 9.87 9.70
CA ARG A 99 9.81 8.52 9.27
C ARG A 99 10.46 8.49 7.89
N LEU A 100 9.94 9.30 6.95
CA LEU A 100 10.50 9.41 5.60
C LEU A 100 11.90 10.00 5.63
N LYS A 101 12.15 11.07 6.39
CA LYS A 101 13.48 11.66 6.54
C LYS A 101 14.51 10.66 7.08
N ILE A 102 14.12 9.88 8.10
CA ILE A 102 14.98 8.83 8.67
C ILE A 102 15.28 7.76 7.62
N ARG A 103 14.26 7.29 6.89
CA ARG A 103 14.41 6.27 5.84
C ARG A 103 15.29 6.74 4.69
N GLU A 104 15.04 7.94 4.17
CA GLU A 104 15.81 8.50 3.04
C GLU A 104 17.29 8.64 3.42
N LYS A 105 17.57 9.15 4.62
CA LYS A 105 18.94 9.27 5.13
C LYS A 105 19.63 7.92 5.27
N ALA A 106 18.92 6.88 5.69
CA ALA A 106 19.47 5.55 5.89
C ALA A 106 19.72 4.82 4.55
N ASN A 107 18.79 4.92 3.60
CA ASN A 107 18.81 4.13 2.36
C ASN A 107 19.53 4.84 1.21
N LEU A 108 19.36 6.14 1.07
CA LEU A 108 19.87 6.93 -0.06
C LEU A 108 21.02 7.86 0.34
N SER A 109 21.40 7.89 1.61
CA SER A 109 22.41 8.81 2.18
C SER A 109 22.09 10.29 1.95
N ARG A 110 20.92 10.61 1.43
CA ARG A 110 20.41 11.98 1.18
C ARG A 110 18.92 12.02 1.46
N ILE A 111 18.43 13.22 1.74
CA ILE A 111 17.00 13.52 1.84
C ILE A 111 16.64 14.32 0.60
N ASP A 112 15.65 13.85 -0.17
CA ASP A 112 15.07 14.60 -1.27
C ASP A 112 14.03 15.61 -0.74
N PRO A 113 14.31 16.92 -0.80
CA PRO A 113 13.40 17.93 -0.27
C PRO A 113 12.07 18.01 -1.01
N GLU A 114 12.05 17.76 -2.32
CA GLU A 114 10.83 17.80 -3.15
C GLU A 114 9.91 16.64 -2.81
N PHE A 115 10.47 15.44 -2.64
CA PHE A 115 9.71 14.28 -2.18
C PHE A 115 9.13 14.49 -0.77
N ILE A 116 9.91 15.04 0.16
CA ILE A 116 9.44 15.34 1.52
C ILE A 116 8.33 16.39 1.49
N LYS A 117 8.48 17.45 0.69
CA LYS A 117 7.44 18.48 0.50
C LYS A 117 6.16 17.83 -0.03
N TRP A 118 6.24 17.11 -1.13
CA TRP A 118 5.09 16.40 -1.72
C TRP A 118 4.41 15.47 -0.69
N ALA A 119 5.17 14.69 0.06
CA ALA A 119 4.63 13.79 1.09
C ALA A 119 3.95 14.55 2.24
N SER A 120 4.42 15.76 2.58
CA SER A 120 3.84 16.61 3.63
C SER A 120 2.49 17.22 3.22
N GLU A 121 2.25 17.38 1.94
CA GLU A 121 1.03 17.98 1.39
C GLU A 121 -0.11 16.97 1.20
N TYR A 122 0.09 15.69 1.53
CA TYR A 122 -0.88 14.63 1.29
C TYR A 122 -2.27 14.91 1.86
N ASP A 123 -2.38 15.47 3.05
CA ASP A 123 -3.67 15.73 3.71
C ASP A 123 -4.38 16.97 3.13
N THR A 124 -3.63 17.98 2.71
CA THR A 124 -4.14 19.21 2.10
C THR A 124 -4.37 19.09 0.60
N GLY A 125 -3.71 18.14 -0.05
CA GLY A 125 -3.75 17.87 -1.47
C GLY A 125 -2.59 18.51 -2.23
N PRO A 126 -1.57 17.75 -2.65
CA PRO A 126 -0.51 18.25 -3.50
C PRO A 126 -1.05 18.59 -4.88
N GLU A 127 -0.32 19.42 -5.64
CA GLU A 127 -0.68 19.82 -7.00
C GLU A 127 -0.91 18.58 -7.91
N TYR A 128 -0.08 17.55 -7.74
CA TYR A 128 -0.18 16.30 -8.50
C TYR A 128 0.02 15.06 -7.62
N GLY A 129 -0.42 13.92 -8.14
CA GLY A 129 -0.29 12.63 -7.47
C GLY A 129 -1.37 12.39 -6.41
N ARG A 130 -0.99 11.64 -5.41
CA ARG A 130 -1.91 11.13 -4.38
C ARG A 130 -2.20 12.15 -3.30
N SER A 131 -3.45 12.20 -2.85
CA SER A 131 -3.87 12.96 -1.67
C SER A 131 -4.84 12.14 -0.84
N TYR A 132 -5.06 12.57 0.40
CA TYR A 132 -6.06 11.95 1.27
C TYR A 132 -7.46 11.98 0.65
N ALA A 133 -7.86 13.11 0.05
CA ALA A 133 -9.15 13.25 -0.61
C ALA A 133 -9.29 12.28 -1.80
N LYS A 134 -8.25 12.16 -2.66
CA LYS A 134 -8.24 11.22 -3.78
C LYS A 134 -8.28 9.77 -3.29
N HIS A 135 -7.50 9.40 -2.27
CA HIS A 135 -7.56 8.06 -1.67
C HIS A 135 -8.95 7.75 -1.12
N LYS A 136 -9.54 8.67 -0.36
CA LYS A 136 -10.89 8.50 0.19
C LYS A 136 -11.93 8.28 -0.91
N ALA A 137 -11.88 9.09 -1.98
CA ALA A 137 -12.79 8.96 -3.12
C ALA A 137 -12.57 7.63 -3.89
N TRP A 138 -11.33 7.20 -4.01
CA TRP A 138 -10.97 5.93 -4.63
C TRP A 138 -11.47 4.73 -3.80
N LEU A 139 -11.23 4.73 -2.49
CA LEU A 139 -11.69 3.69 -1.57
C LEU A 139 -13.22 3.54 -1.55
N ALA A 140 -13.95 4.66 -1.63
CA ALA A 140 -15.40 4.64 -1.66
C ALA A 140 -16.01 3.94 -2.90
N LYS A 141 -15.20 3.75 -3.96
CA LYS A 141 -15.61 3.05 -5.19
C LYS A 141 -15.28 1.56 -5.17
N ARG A 142 -14.60 1.06 -4.13
CA ARG A 142 -14.20 -0.35 -4.05
C ARG A 142 -15.39 -1.23 -3.69
N LYS A 143 -15.42 -2.42 -4.31
CA LYS A 143 -16.48 -3.40 -4.06
C LYS A 143 -16.16 -4.30 -2.87
N CYS A 144 -14.89 -4.51 -2.62
CA CYS A 144 -14.41 -5.32 -1.50
C CYS A 144 -14.55 -4.56 -0.16
N ARG A 145 -14.40 -5.28 0.93
CA ARG A 145 -14.34 -4.69 2.25
C ARG A 145 -13.12 -3.77 2.39
N VAL A 146 -13.36 -2.57 2.92
CA VAL A 146 -12.33 -1.60 3.26
C VAL A 146 -12.31 -1.41 4.78
N ILE A 147 -11.14 -1.54 5.40
CA ILE A 147 -10.92 -1.17 6.79
C ILE A 147 -9.94 -0.02 6.86
N ARG A 148 -10.08 0.82 7.88
CA ARG A 148 -9.18 1.93 8.17
C ARG A 148 -8.43 1.63 9.47
N ILE A 149 -7.11 1.74 9.44
CA ILE A 149 -6.23 1.59 10.60
C ILE A 149 -5.53 2.92 10.82
N GLU A 150 -5.87 3.59 11.92
CA GLU A 150 -5.41 4.95 12.22
C GLU A 150 -4.43 5.01 13.36
N GLY A 151 -3.57 6.01 13.29
CA GLY A 151 -2.66 6.39 14.37
C GLY A 151 -1.34 5.64 14.36
N ASP A 152 -0.48 6.06 15.29
CA ASP A 152 0.87 5.50 15.44
C ASP A 152 0.86 4.22 16.27
N LEU A 153 0.23 3.18 15.69
CA LEU A 153 0.16 1.86 16.29
C LEU A 153 1.40 1.04 15.95
N THR A 154 1.76 0.12 16.86
CA THR A 154 2.79 -0.88 16.57
C THR A 154 2.39 -1.77 15.40
N THR A 155 3.36 -2.35 14.70
CA THR A 155 3.11 -3.29 13.59
C THR A 155 2.27 -4.48 14.05
N GLU A 156 2.53 -5.02 15.25
CA GLU A 156 1.75 -6.10 15.85
C GLU A 156 0.28 -5.71 16.03
N LYS A 157 -0.01 -4.53 16.58
CA LYS A 157 -1.38 -4.09 16.80
C LYS A 157 -2.14 -3.88 15.48
N ARG A 158 -1.47 -3.33 14.47
CA ARG A 158 -2.03 -3.21 13.11
C ARG A 158 -2.32 -4.58 12.50
N TYR A 159 -1.41 -5.54 12.69
CA TYR A 159 -1.59 -6.92 12.25
C TYR A 159 -2.82 -7.56 12.89
N GLN A 160 -3.02 -7.43 14.20
CA GLN A 160 -4.19 -7.98 14.89
C GLN A 160 -5.51 -7.43 14.33
N ILE A 161 -5.59 -6.11 14.10
CA ILE A 161 -6.76 -5.48 13.48
C ILE A 161 -7.02 -6.07 12.08
N LEU A 162 -5.96 -6.23 11.28
CA LEU A 162 -6.07 -6.78 9.94
C LEU A 162 -6.47 -8.26 9.95
N LEU A 163 -5.91 -9.05 10.87
CA LEU A 163 -6.21 -10.47 11.03
C LEU A 163 -7.68 -10.71 11.37
N GLU A 164 -8.27 -9.90 12.26
CA GLU A 164 -9.71 -9.95 12.56
C GLU A 164 -10.56 -9.66 11.32
N ALA A 165 -10.14 -8.72 10.46
CA ALA A 165 -10.86 -8.41 9.23
C ALA A 165 -10.77 -9.56 8.21
N ILE A 166 -9.61 -10.19 8.08
CA ILE A 166 -9.38 -11.37 7.23
C ILE A 166 -10.26 -12.55 7.68
N SER A 167 -10.26 -12.83 8.99
CA SER A 167 -11.05 -13.93 9.56
C SER A 167 -12.56 -13.78 9.27
N LYS A 168 -13.08 -12.55 9.39
CA LYS A 168 -14.50 -12.27 9.11
C LYS A 168 -14.86 -12.50 7.64
N ILE A 169 -13.94 -12.27 6.71
CA ILE A 169 -14.18 -12.54 5.27
C ILE A 169 -14.19 -14.05 5.02
N ARG A 170 -13.25 -14.82 5.58
CA ARG A 170 -13.18 -16.28 5.41
C ARG A 170 -14.45 -16.98 5.89
N ILE A 171 -14.97 -16.60 7.05
CA ILE A 171 -16.22 -17.16 7.59
C ILE A 171 -17.41 -16.92 6.64
N THR A 172 -17.44 -15.79 5.93
CA THR A 172 -18.52 -15.47 4.98
C THR A 172 -18.45 -16.34 3.71
N PHE A 173 -17.27 -16.83 3.32
CA PHE A 173 -17.10 -17.71 2.16
C PHE A 173 -17.25 -19.20 2.49
N GLU A 174 -17.07 -19.61 3.76
CA GLU A 174 -17.21 -20.97 4.25
C GLU A 174 -18.60 -21.21 4.89
N GLY A 175 -19.62 -20.43 4.51
CA GLY A 175 -20.98 -20.51 5.05
C GLY A 175 -21.57 -21.92 5.09
N PRO A 176 -22.60 -22.19 5.95
CA PRO A 176 -23.02 -23.51 6.40
C PRO A 176 -23.40 -24.47 5.30
#